data_8ab77d0d260d353fb980eb0a29e2e000
#
_entry.id   8ab77d0d260d353fb980eb0a29e2e000
#
_cell.length_a   1.000
_cell.length_b   1.000
_cell.length_c   1.000
_cell.angle_alpha   90.00
_cell.angle_beta   90.00
_cell.angle_gamma   90.00
#
_symmetry.space_group_name_H-M   'P 1'
#
loop_
_entity.id
_entity.type
_entity.pdbx_description
1 polymer ?
#
loop_
_entity_poly.entity_id
_entity_poly.type
_entity_poly.pdbx_seq_one_letter_code
_entity_poly.pdbx_strand_id
1 'polypeptide(L)'
;ARLGGDFISTELTHLSTGIDIVAAAVDVALGIEPDLSVKEEPKGACIRYFCPKPGKLVSISNLEALDDPRVYEKKIYVQVGDMIPEVTSSLCRSGHVIVTEETPQKAIALAEKLITDVKMETV
;
A
#
# COMPACT_ATOMS: atom_id res chain seq x y z
N ALA A 1 -13.93 18.54 4.74
CA ALA A 1 -13.56 17.22 5.26
C ALA A 1 -13.61 16.20 4.12
N ARG A 2 -12.75 15.18 4.16
CA ARG A 2 -12.71 14.05 3.20
C ARG A 2 -12.13 12.80 3.85
N LEU A 3 -12.37 11.66 3.24
CA LEU A 3 -11.69 10.41 3.59
C LEU A 3 -10.18 10.49 3.27
N GLY A 4 -9.40 9.60 3.88
CA GLY A 4 -7.98 9.44 3.57
C GLY A 4 -7.75 9.10 2.09
N GLY A 5 -6.59 9.49 1.57
CA GLY A 5 -6.19 9.16 0.20
C GLY A 5 -5.56 7.77 0.09
N ASP A 6 -5.19 7.41 -1.11
CA ASP A 6 -4.42 6.23 -1.56
C ASP A 6 -4.43 5.02 -0.59
N PHE A 7 -5.43 4.17 -0.68
CA PHE A 7 -5.60 2.93 0.10
C PHE A 7 -5.79 3.11 1.62
N ILE A 8 -5.74 4.33 2.17
CA ILE A 8 -5.91 4.54 3.61
C ILE A 8 -7.32 4.16 4.04
N SER A 9 -8.33 4.70 3.37
CA SER A 9 -9.73 4.46 3.73
C SER A 9 -10.27 3.14 3.23
N THR A 10 -9.79 2.66 2.09
CA THR A 10 -10.28 1.43 1.46
C THR A 10 -9.65 0.18 2.07
N GLU A 11 -8.33 0.15 2.24
CA GLU A 11 -7.60 -1.04 2.68
C GLU A 11 -7.01 -0.90 4.08
N LEU A 12 -6.17 0.10 4.34
CA LEU A 12 -5.36 0.15 5.56
C LEU A 12 -6.21 0.25 6.83
N THR A 13 -7.24 1.09 6.83
CA THR A 13 -8.14 1.24 7.98
C THR A 13 -8.87 -0.06 8.26
N HIS A 14 -9.40 -0.71 7.22
CA HIS A 14 -10.11 -1.97 7.36
C HIS A 14 -9.18 -3.10 7.84
N LEU A 15 -7.99 -3.23 7.25
CA LEU A 15 -7.01 -4.26 7.61
C LEU A 15 -6.50 -4.11 9.04
N SER A 16 -6.37 -2.87 9.54
CA SER A 16 -5.84 -2.62 10.89
C SER A 16 -6.89 -2.66 11.99
N THR A 17 -8.15 -2.31 11.69
CA THR A 17 -9.21 -2.14 12.70
C THR A 17 -10.44 -2.99 12.48
N GLY A 18 -10.63 -3.58 11.31
CA GLY A 18 -11.86 -4.26 10.89
C GLY A 18 -13.02 -3.32 10.57
N ILE A 19 -12.81 -1.99 10.61
CA ILE A 19 -13.85 -0.99 10.33
C ILE A 19 -13.87 -0.64 8.85
N ASP A 20 -15.02 -0.75 8.21
CA ASP A 20 -15.26 -0.21 6.86
C ASP A 20 -15.61 1.28 6.97
N ILE A 21 -14.60 2.13 6.92
CA ILE A 21 -14.78 3.58 7.06
C ILE A 21 -15.48 4.20 5.85
N VAL A 22 -15.42 3.56 4.68
CA VAL A 22 -16.13 4.03 3.48
C VAL A 22 -17.63 3.79 3.64
N ALA A 23 -18.04 2.60 4.07
CA ALA A 23 -19.43 2.32 4.40
C ALA A 23 -19.96 3.23 5.51
N ALA A 24 -19.16 3.46 6.56
CA ALA A 24 -19.52 4.38 7.64
C ALA A 24 -19.72 5.82 7.12
N ALA A 25 -18.90 6.29 6.18
CA ALA A 25 -19.10 7.61 5.58
C ALA A 25 -20.39 7.71 4.74
N VAL A 26 -20.77 6.63 4.06
CA VAL A 26 -22.05 6.55 3.34
C VAL A 26 -23.22 6.60 4.33
N ASP A 27 -23.16 5.85 5.44
CA ASP A 27 -24.20 5.88 6.48
C ASP A 27 -24.39 7.29 7.03
N VAL A 28 -23.30 7.98 7.37
CA VAL A 28 -23.34 9.38 7.83
C VAL A 28 -24.00 10.30 6.78
N ALA A 29 -23.67 10.12 5.52
CA ALA A 29 -24.25 10.92 4.44
C ALA A 29 -25.78 10.67 4.28
N LEU A 30 -26.26 9.50 4.63
CA LEU A 30 -27.67 9.11 4.64
C LEU A 30 -28.38 9.47 5.95
N GLY A 31 -27.70 10.04 6.94
CA GLY A 31 -28.24 10.34 8.27
C GLY A 31 -28.39 9.10 9.16
N ILE A 32 -27.70 8.03 8.83
CA ILE A 32 -27.67 6.77 9.60
C ILE A 32 -26.46 6.81 10.54
N GLU A 33 -26.64 6.39 11.78
CA GLU A 33 -25.52 6.25 12.73
C GLU A 33 -24.64 5.05 12.31
N PRO A 34 -23.33 5.27 12.02
CA PRO A 34 -22.47 4.20 11.56
C PRO A 34 -22.02 3.29 12.72
N ASP A 35 -21.85 2.00 12.46
CA ASP A 35 -21.19 1.08 13.38
C ASP A 35 -19.66 1.23 13.26
N LEU A 36 -19.04 1.86 14.26
CA LEU A 36 -17.59 2.04 14.37
C LEU A 36 -16.95 1.08 15.38
N SER A 37 -17.65 0.02 15.78
CA SER A 37 -17.09 -0.97 16.70
C SER A 37 -15.93 -1.73 16.05
N VAL A 38 -14.84 -1.88 16.81
CA VAL A 38 -13.69 -2.70 16.40
C VAL A 38 -14.09 -4.17 16.57
N LYS A 39 -14.19 -4.89 15.46
CA LYS A 39 -14.70 -6.28 15.42
C LYS A 39 -13.62 -7.33 15.57
N GLU A 40 -12.37 -6.97 15.40
CA GLU A 40 -11.21 -7.85 15.48
C GLU A 40 -10.10 -7.21 16.33
N GLU A 41 -9.15 -8.01 16.77
CA GLU A 41 -7.92 -7.49 17.38
C GLU A 41 -7.20 -6.56 16.39
N PRO A 42 -6.81 -5.33 16.81
CA PRO A 42 -6.08 -4.42 15.92
C PRO A 42 -4.78 -5.03 15.43
N LYS A 43 -4.53 -4.90 14.12
CA LYS A 43 -3.32 -5.40 13.45
C LYS A 43 -2.49 -4.24 12.91
N GLY A 44 -1.25 -4.52 12.55
CA GLY A 44 -0.44 -3.61 11.76
C GLY A 44 -0.80 -3.74 10.28
N ALA A 45 -1.02 -2.62 9.61
CA ALA A 45 -1.14 -2.55 8.17
C ALA A 45 -0.22 -1.44 7.65
N CYS A 46 0.51 -1.70 6.58
CA CYS A 46 1.44 -0.74 6.00
C CYS A 46 1.44 -0.83 4.49
N ILE A 47 1.47 0.33 3.85
CA ILE A 47 1.73 0.46 2.42
C ILE A 47 3.10 1.09 2.19
N ARG A 48 3.83 0.60 1.20
CA ARG A 48 5.04 1.22 0.66
C ARG A 48 5.01 1.22 -0.85
N TYR A 49 5.65 2.23 -1.43
CA TYR A 49 5.68 2.43 -2.86
C TYR A 49 7.06 2.20 -3.44
N PHE A 50 7.10 1.63 -4.64
CA PHE A 50 8.32 1.53 -5.42
C PHE A 50 8.58 2.86 -6.11
N CYS A 51 9.74 3.45 -5.84
CA CYS A 51 10.19 4.72 -6.40
C CYS A 51 11.65 4.57 -6.86
N PRO A 52 11.91 3.85 -7.98
CA PRO A 52 13.25 3.73 -8.52
C PRO A 52 13.79 5.09 -8.96
N LYS A 53 15.09 5.17 -9.19
CA LYS A 53 15.71 6.40 -9.71
C LYS A 53 15.13 6.77 -11.08
N PRO A 54 15.05 8.07 -11.42
CA PRO A 54 14.64 8.50 -12.74
C PRO A 54 15.56 7.92 -13.83
N GLY A 55 15.00 7.58 -14.98
CA GLY A 55 15.72 7.01 -16.11
C GLY A 55 14.95 5.90 -16.81
N LYS A 56 15.57 5.25 -17.79
CA LYS A 56 14.94 4.11 -18.47
C LYS A 56 15.05 2.86 -17.63
N LEU A 57 13.92 2.24 -17.32
CA LEU A 57 13.87 0.99 -16.55
C LEU A 57 14.42 -0.17 -17.40
N VAL A 58 15.49 -0.79 -16.93
CA VAL A 58 16.17 -1.87 -17.67
C VAL A 58 15.97 -3.24 -17.05
N SER A 59 15.72 -3.31 -15.75
CA SER A 59 15.41 -4.59 -15.10
C SER A 59 14.50 -4.43 -13.89
N ILE A 60 13.70 -5.47 -13.62
CA ILE A 60 12.97 -5.70 -12.37
C ILE A 60 13.31 -7.12 -11.93
N SER A 61 13.86 -7.28 -10.73
CA SER A 61 14.26 -8.58 -10.20
C SER A 61 13.78 -8.82 -8.78
N ASN A 62 13.80 -10.08 -8.34
CA ASN A 62 13.36 -10.54 -7.02
C ASN A 62 11.87 -10.28 -6.74
N LEU A 63 11.03 -10.29 -7.76
CA LEU A 63 9.57 -10.13 -7.58
C LEU A 63 8.96 -11.22 -6.70
N GLU A 64 9.59 -12.40 -6.65
CA GLU A 64 9.20 -13.51 -5.77
C GLU A 64 9.23 -13.17 -4.28
N ALA A 65 10.00 -12.16 -3.87
CA ALA A 65 9.97 -11.66 -2.50
C ALA A 65 8.58 -11.14 -2.09
N LEU A 66 7.77 -10.73 -3.08
CA LEU A 66 6.39 -10.28 -2.87
C LEU A 66 5.38 -11.44 -2.73
N ASP A 67 5.80 -12.68 -2.83
CA ASP A 67 4.94 -13.87 -2.63
C ASP A 67 4.83 -14.28 -1.15
N ASP A 68 5.22 -13.41 -0.24
CA ASP A 68 5.07 -13.59 1.20
C ASP A 68 3.56 -13.59 1.57
N PRO A 69 3.08 -14.56 2.38
CA PRO A 69 1.66 -14.64 2.77
C PRO A 69 1.14 -13.44 3.55
N ARG A 70 2.02 -12.60 4.11
CA ARG A 70 1.68 -11.36 4.79
C ARG A 70 1.46 -10.18 3.84
N VAL A 71 1.75 -10.37 2.56
CA VAL A 71 1.44 -9.40 1.51
C VAL A 71 -0.05 -9.52 1.16
N TYR A 72 -0.81 -8.48 1.50
CA TYR A 72 -2.23 -8.38 1.17
C TYR A 72 -2.45 -8.03 -0.30
N GLU A 73 -1.71 -7.04 -0.80
CA GLU A 73 -1.77 -6.60 -2.19
C GLU A 73 -0.39 -6.15 -2.67
N LYS A 74 -0.10 -6.45 -3.91
CA LYS A 74 1.09 -5.99 -4.62
C LYS A 74 0.73 -5.59 -6.04
N LYS A 75 1.29 -4.48 -6.51
CA LYS A 75 1.09 -4.05 -7.90
C LYS A 75 2.31 -3.28 -8.40
N ILE A 76 2.77 -3.64 -9.59
CA ILE A 76 3.79 -2.92 -10.33
C ILE A 76 3.09 -2.21 -11.48
N TYR A 77 3.31 -0.90 -11.62
CA TYR A 77 2.65 -0.04 -12.61
C TYR A 77 3.48 0.14 -13.88
N VAL A 78 4.76 -0.23 -13.83
CA VAL A 78 5.73 0.00 -14.89
C VAL A 78 6.28 -1.33 -15.41
N GLN A 79 6.82 -1.30 -16.61
CA GLN A 79 7.47 -2.44 -17.25
C GLN A 79 8.88 -2.07 -17.74
N VAL A 80 9.71 -3.08 -17.96
CA VAL A 80 11.04 -2.88 -18.53
C VAL A 80 10.91 -2.16 -19.88
N GLY A 81 11.68 -1.10 -20.04
CA GLY A 81 11.62 -0.20 -21.19
C GLY A 81 10.96 1.15 -20.93
N ASP A 82 10.14 1.25 -19.88
CA ASP A 82 9.48 2.51 -19.52
C ASP A 82 10.48 3.56 -19.02
N MET A 83 10.13 4.82 -19.23
CA MET A 83 10.84 5.96 -18.67
C MET A 83 10.27 6.29 -17.28
N ILE A 84 11.08 6.14 -16.27
CA ILE A 84 10.72 6.49 -14.89
C ILE A 84 10.95 7.99 -14.70
N PRO A 85 9.90 8.76 -14.39
CA PRO A 85 10.04 10.18 -14.11
C PRO A 85 10.62 10.45 -12.73
N GLU A 86 11.07 11.66 -12.48
CA GLU A 86 11.36 12.13 -11.14
C GLU A 86 10.07 12.12 -10.28
N VAL A 87 10.18 11.67 -9.03
CA VAL A 87 9.03 11.58 -8.12
C VAL A 87 8.68 12.97 -7.58
N THR A 88 7.78 13.64 -8.27
CA THR A 88 7.26 14.96 -7.88
C THR A 88 5.85 14.91 -7.29
N SER A 89 5.17 13.78 -7.47
CA SER A 89 3.81 13.55 -6.95
C SER A 89 3.54 12.05 -6.76
N SER A 90 2.41 11.71 -6.15
CA SER A 90 1.96 10.32 -6.01
C SER A 90 1.73 9.61 -7.35
N LEU A 91 1.50 10.35 -8.43
CA LEU A 91 1.31 9.79 -9.77
C LEU A 91 2.61 9.25 -10.40
N CYS A 92 3.77 9.63 -9.85
CA CYS A 92 5.08 9.19 -10.35
C CYS A 92 5.57 7.88 -9.68
N ARG A 93 4.74 7.24 -8.86
CA ARG A 93 5.08 5.97 -8.19
C ARG A 93 5.06 4.82 -9.19
N SER A 94 5.98 3.86 -9.02
CA SER A 94 6.14 2.73 -9.96
C SER A 94 5.43 1.45 -9.51
N GLY A 95 4.80 1.47 -8.36
CA GLY A 95 4.06 0.35 -7.80
C GLY A 95 3.89 0.49 -6.30
N HIS A 96 3.20 -0.48 -5.68
CA HIS A 96 3.03 -0.54 -4.24
C HIS A 96 3.01 -1.97 -3.71
N VAL A 97 3.23 -2.10 -2.41
CA VAL A 97 2.96 -3.30 -1.63
C VAL A 97 2.20 -2.93 -0.35
N ILE A 98 1.14 -3.67 -0.05
CA ILE A 98 0.38 -3.56 1.20
C ILE A 98 0.62 -4.85 1.99
N VAL A 99 1.02 -4.72 3.23
CA VAL A 99 1.29 -5.84 4.13
C VAL A 99 0.47 -5.72 5.41
N THR A 100 0.23 -6.88 6.03
CA THR A 100 -0.38 -6.97 7.36
C THR A 100 0.53 -7.76 8.30
N GLU A 101 0.59 -7.33 9.54
CA GLU A 101 1.36 -7.97 10.61
C GLU A 101 0.67 -7.78 11.97
N GLU A 102 1.15 -8.46 12.99
CA GLU A 102 0.60 -8.37 14.34
C GLU A 102 0.66 -6.94 14.92
N THR A 103 1.70 -6.19 14.57
CA THR A 103 1.90 -4.82 15.05
C THR A 103 2.25 -3.87 13.92
N PRO A 104 1.96 -2.55 14.06
CA PRO A 104 2.36 -1.56 13.07
C PRO A 104 3.87 -1.54 12.80
N GLN A 105 4.69 -1.71 13.83
CA GLN A 105 6.16 -1.72 13.71
C GLN A 105 6.64 -2.89 12.85
N LYS A 106 6.07 -4.09 13.05
CA LYS A 106 6.38 -5.27 12.23
C LYS A 106 5.91 -5.08 10.78
N ALA A 107 4.74 -4.49 10.57
CA ALA A 107 4.22 -4.20 9.23
C ALA A 107 5.13 -3.20 8.48
N ILE A 108 5.60 -2.15 9.15
CA ILE A 108 6.54 -1.18 8.57
C ILE A 108 7.85 -1.88 8.19
N ALA A 109 8.44 -2.63 9.12
CA ALA A 109 9.70 -3.33 8.87
C ALA A 109 9.61 -4.32 7.70
N LEU A 110 8.50 -5.08 7.61
CA LEU A 110 8.25 -6.00 6.50
C LEU A 110 8.11 -5.25 5.17
N ALA A 111 7.30 -4.19 5.11
CA ALA A 111 7.09 -3.43 3.90
C ALA A 111 8.40 -2.79 3.40
N GLU A 112 9.21 -2.23 4.28
CA GLU A 112 10.51 -1.64 3.94
C GLU A 112 11.51 -2.70 3.44
N LYS A 113 11.52 -3.88 4.06
CA LYS A 113 12.32 -5.01 3.58
C LYS A 113 11.93 -5.40 2.16
N LEU A 114 10.64 -5.57 1.88
CA LEU A 114 10.14 -5.97 0.55
C LEU A 114 10.48 -4.94 -0.53
N ILE A 115 10.34 -3.64 -0.22
CA ILE A 115 10.75 -2.56 -1.15
C ILE A 115 12.25 -2.61 -1.44
N THR A 116 13.06 -2.99 -0.45
CA THR A 116 14.51 -3.11 -0.60
C THR A 116 14.92 -4.37 -1.36
N ASP A 117 14.21 -5.48 -1.15
CA ASP A 117 14.49 -6.77 -1.78
C ASP A 117 14.20 -6.77 -3.29
N VAL A 118 13.09 -6.14 -3.71
CA VAL A 118 12.78 -5.96 -5.13
C VAL A 118 13.67 -4.89 -5.73
N LYS A 119 14.42 -5.25 -6.78
CA LYS A 119 15.35 -4.34 -7.46
C LYS A 119 14.75 -3.86 -8.76
N MET A 120 14.69 -2.54 -8.91
CA MET A 120 14.34 -1.86 -10.16
C MET A 120 15.53 -1.02 -10.60
N GLU A 121 16.17 -1.43 -11.70
CA GLU A 121 17.37 -0.77 -12.21
C GLU A 121 17.03 0.15 -13.37
N THR A 122 17.55 1.36 -13.33
CA THR A 122 17.39 2.39 -14.34
C THR A 122 18.74 2.88 -14.86
N VAL A 123 18.77 3.31 -16.11
CA VAL A 123 19.93 3.91 -16.77
C VAL A 123 19.59 5.27 -17.36
#